data_d31f4ffe84dc19cb3dc511dee45430a5
#
_entry.id   d31f4ffe84dc19cb3dc511dee45430a5
#
_cell.length_a   1.000
_cell.length_b   1.000
_cell.length_c   1.000
_cell.angle_alpha   90.00
_cell.angle_beta   90.00
_cell.angle_gamma   90.00
#
_symmetry.space_group_name_H-M   'P 1'
#
loop_
_entity.id
_entity.type
_entity.pdbx_description
1 polymer ?
#
loop_
_entity_poly.entity_id
_entity_poly.type
_entity_poly.pdbx_seq_one_letter_code
_entity_poly.pdbx_strand_id
1 'polypeptide(L)'
;MRVLEVSRYKDNFADHQLPFVTEQGDAIAKCLRDMQSEGMSRAGALNEPLTLNDEPAVEYFLVKGNYIKAVGALKAKIREFKPDIVHAHFGLSAITAELQNLVPVVTTFHNGETLNWHVNLLSSLMSLRAKHVIYVAQHIRDLSYFKAKNYSIIPCGVPMEQMIITPKEKARKQLGWDADKKYILFGGAFENKRKNFELLKKAVDKLQMTNDKLQIACIEMKGLSRAECVLRMNAADLFALPSHSEGSPQALKEAMAVNCPCLATDIADVRELFGNEPGHWILRNPRKTHERWEADGKSLDEMVELLKEALTFEGRTKGRKRIEELQLTNEQVAKKIIKIYEQILY
;
A
#
# COMPACT_ATOMS: atom_id res chain seq x y z
N MET A 1 16.50 -0.56 19.84
CA MET A 1 15.03 -0.78 19.74
C MET A 1 14.78 -2.03 18.90
N ARG A 2 13.95 -2.93 19.40
CA ARG A 2 13.55 -4.19 18.73
C ARG A 2 12.04 -4.20 18.53
N VAL A 3 11.59 -4.54 17.34
CA VAL A 3 10.16 -4.50 16.94
C VAL A 3 9.71 -5.89 16.49
N LEU A 4 8.58 -6.36 17.01
CA LEU A 4 7.94 -7.58 16.55
C LEU A 4 6.70 -7.23 15.71
N GLU A 5 6.81 -7.43 14.38
CA GLU A 5 5.72 -7.23 13.45
C GLU A 5 4.75 -8.43 13.51
N VAL A 6 3.47 -8.14 13.73
CA VAL A 6 2.42 -9.16 13.83
C VAL A 6 1.42 -8.98 12.70
N SER A 7 1.29 -9.97 11.85
CA SER A 7 0.36 -9.93 10.72
C SER A 7 -0.36 -11.27 10.52
N ARG A 8 -1.35 -11.27 9.62
CA ARG A 8 -2.07 -12.48 9.25
C ARG A 8 -1.25 -13.31 8.26
N TYR A 9 -1.18 -14.61 8.50
CA TYR A 9 -0.66 -15.58 7.55
C TYR A 9 -1.46 -15.58 6.24
N LYS A 10 -0.78 -15.61 5.09
CA LYS A 10 -1.35 -15.59 3.74
C LYS A 10 -0.71 -16.66 2.86
N ASP A 11 -1.50 -17.65 2.46
CA ASP A 11 -1.01 -18.78 1.65
C ASP A 11 -0.50 -18.40 0.26
N ASN A 12 -0.99 -17.27 -0.28
CA ASN A 12 -0.75 -16.86 -1.68
C ASN A 12 0.52 -16.02 -1.88
N PHE A 13 1.33 -15.81 -0.85
CA PHE A 13 2.57 -15.03 -0.93
C PHE A 13 3.75 -15.86 -0.43
N ALA A 14 4.93 -15.67 -1.04
CA ALA A 14 6.14 -16.44 -0.74
C ALA A 14 6.50 -16.42 0.75
N ASP A 15 6.40 -15.24 1.39
CA ASP A 15 6.68 -15.06 2.81
C ASP A 15 5.43 -15.18 3.70
N HIS A 16 4.33 -15.69 3.14
CA HIS A 16 3.03 -15.84 3.79
C HIS A 16 2.45 -14.56 4.37
N GLN A 17 2.92 -13.39 3.95
CA GLN A 17 2.41 -12.07 4.32
C GLN A 17 2.34 -11.12 3.12
N LEU A 18 1.69 -9.98 3.31
CA LEU A 18 1.55 -9.00 2.23
C LEU A 18 2.87 -8.24 2.02
N PRO A 19 3.36 -8.06 0.78
CA PRO A 19 4.67 -7.46 0.50
C PRO A 19 4.90 -6.11 1.17
N PHE A 20 3.90 -5.25 1.24
CA PHE A 20 4.04 -3.93 1.85
C PHE A 20 4.25 -3.99 3.38
N VAL A 21 3.88 -5.09 4.06
CA VAL A 21 4.16 -5.31 5.49
C VAL A 21 5.63 -5.64 5.68
N THR A 22 6.16 -6.59 4.89
CA THR A 22 7.59 -6.94 4.92
C THR A 22 8.46 -5.77 4.51
N GLU A 23 8.13 -5.09 3.42
CA GLU A 23 8.85 -3.91 2.94
C GLU A 23 8.90 -2.78 3.97
N GLN A 24 7.81 -2.56 4.72
CA GLN A 24 7.77 -1.60 5.81
C GLN A 24 8.66 -2.03 6.98
N GLY A 25 8.57 -3.30 7.41
CA GLY A 25 9.41 -3.84 8.48
C GLY A 25 10.90 -3.82 8.12
N ASP A 26 11.25 -4.18 6.88
CA ASP A 26 12.63 -4.11 6.38
C ASP A 26 13.17 -2.67 6.36
N ALA A 27 12.34 -1.71 5.95
CA ALA A 27 12.70 -0.29 6.00
C ALA A 27 12.89 0.21 7.45
N ILE A 28 12.04 -0.23 8.38
CA ILE A 28 12.20 0.06 9.82
C ILE A 28 13.51 -0.55 10.33
N ALA A 29 13.77 -1.82 10.00
CA ALA A 29 15.00 -2.51 10.41
C ALA A 29 16.26 -1.81 9.89
N LYS A 30 16.23 -1.36 8.63
CA LYS A 30 17.33 -0.58 8.04
C LYS A 30 17.53 0.74 8.77
N CYS A 31 16.47 1.53 8.95
CA CYS A 31 16.56 2.81 9.65
C CYS A 31 17.09 2.66 11.09
N LEU A 32 16.64 1.62 11.82
CA LEU A 32 17.12 1.35 13.18
C LEU A 32 18.62 1.01 13.20
N ARG A 33 19.12 0.23 12.24
CA ARG A 33 20.56 -0.07 12.11
C ARG A 33 21.36 1.20 11.78
N ASP A 34 20.88 2.03 10.86
CA ASP A 34 21.54 3.27 10.45
C ASP A 34 21.66 4.23 11.66
N MET A 35 20.58 4.37 12.46
CA MET A 35 20.58 5.18 13.68
C MET A 35 21.59 4.64 14.74
N GLN A 36 21.70 3.31 14.88
CA GLN A 36 22.68 2.70 15.77
C GLN A 36 24.12 2.99 15.30
N SER A 37 24.40 2.85 14.01
CA SER A 37 25.72 3.12 13.45
C SER A 37 26.11 4.60 13.56
N GLU A 38 25.20 5.54 13.38
CA GLU A 38 25.42 6.97 13.59
C GLU A 38 25.66 7.31 15.08
N GLY A 39 24.89 6.67 15.98
CA GLY A 39 25.09 6.78 17.44
C GLY A 39 26.46 6.23 17.86
N MET A 40 26.88 5.10 17.30
CA MET A 40 28.20 4.51 17.52
C MET A 40 29.33 5.38 16.96
N SER A 41 29.16 6.00 15.78
CA SER A 41 30.15 6.95 15.23
C SER A 41 30.35 8.16 16.13
N ARG A 42 29.30 8.64 16.81
CA ARG A 42 29.40 9.70 17.82
C ARG A 42 30.01 9.24 19.15
N ALA A 43 29.72 7.99 19.56
CA ALA A 43 30.24 7.37 20.79
C ALA A 43 31.69 6.87 20.63
N GLY A 44 32.06 6.41 19.43
CA GLY A 44 33.45 5.99 19.11
C GLY A 44 34.51 7.09 19.27
N ALA A 45 34.09 8.36 19.36
CA ALA A 45 34.94 9.45 19.83
C ALA A 45 35.34 9.34 21.33
N LEU A 46 34.75 8.40 22.09
CA LEU A 46 34.93 8.18 23.52
C LEU A 46 35.64 6.87 23.88
N ASN A 47 36.32 6.21 22.92
CA ASN A 47 37.19 5.02 23.13
C ASN A 47 36.58 3.78 23.79
N GLU A 48 35.29 3.51 23.66
CA GLU A 48 34.71 2.21 24.05
C GLU A 48 34.39 1.35 22.83
N PRO A 49 34.83 0.05 22.77
CA PRO A 49 34.44 -0.86 21.69
C PRO A 49 32.99 -1.31 21.91
N LEU A 50 32.06 -0.69 21.19
CA LEU A 50 30.68 -1.14 21.14
C LEU A 50 30.58 -2.34 20.19
N THR A 51 30.22 -3.49 20.72
CA THR A 51 29.89 -4.65 19.90
C THR A 51 28.56 -4.43 19.19
N LEU A 52 28.57 -4.47 17.85
CA LEU A 52 27.34 -4.63 17.06
C LEU A 52 26.67 -5.94 17.48
N ASN A 53 25.52 -5.83 18.14
CA ASN A 53 24.67 -7.00 18.30
C ASN A 53 24.12 -7.38 16.92
N ASP A 54 24.51 -8.54 16.40
CA ASP A 54 24.00 -9.13 15.14
C ASP A 54 22.52 -9.55 15.24
N GLU A 55 21.85 -9.24 16.33
CA GLU A 55 20.45 -9.58 16.54
C GLU A 55 19.54 -8.69 15.67
N PRO A 56 18.54 -9.29 14.98
CA PRO A 56 17.65 -8.54 14.10
C PRO A 56 16.87 -7.48 14.89
N ALA A 57 16.81 -6.25 14.35
CA ALA A 57 16.03 -5.18 14.94
C ALA A 57 14.52 -5.38 14.74
N VAL A 58 14.12 -6.16 13.74
CA VAL A 58 12.73 -6.51 13.42
C VAL A 58 12.60 -8.01 13.18
N GLU A 59 11.59 -8.60 13.78
CA GLU A 59 11.15 -9.97 13.50
C GLU A 59 9.65 -10.01 13.22
N TYR A 60 9.18 -11.13 12.67
CA TYR A 60 7.79 -11.31 12.25
C TYR A 60 7.11 -12.44 12.98
N PHE A 61 5.85 -12.23 13.35
CA PHE A 61 4.96 -13.26 13.88
C PHE A 61 3.69 -13.34 13.04
N LEU A 62 3.49 -14.48 12.38
CA LEU A 62 2.35 -14.67 11.47
C LEU A 62 1.24 -15.44 12.19
N VAL A 63 0.10 -14.78 12.37
CA VAL A 63 -1.09 -15.39 12.99
C VAL A 63 -1.74 -16.34 12.00
N LYS A 64 -1.65 -17.65 12.27
CA LYS A 64 -2.30 -18.70 11.51
C LYS A 64 -3.54 -19.22 12.27
N GLY A 65 -4.70 -19.17 11.61
CA GLY A 65 -5.95 -19.68 12.17
C GLY A 65 -6.59 -18.75 13.21
N ASN A 66 -6.80 -19.24 14.45
CA ASN A 66 -7.55 -18.53 15.48
C ASN A 66 -6.71 -17.48 16.22
N TYR A 67 -7.12 -16.22 16.15
CA TYR A 67 -6.41 -15.08 16.73
C TYR A 67 -6.28 -15.15 18.26
N ILE A 68 -7.28 -15.69 18.97
CA ILE A 68 -7.23 -15.82 20.43
C ILE A 68 -6.27 -16.93 20.85
N LYS A 69 -6.32 -18.08 20.15
CA LYS A 69 -5.41 -19.20 20.42
C LYS A 69 -3.94 -18.85 20.13
N ALA A 70 -3.69 -17.93 19.18
CA ALA A 70 -2.35 -17.48 18.85
C ALA A 70 -1.68 -16.62 19.94
N VAL A 71 -2.42 -16.12 20.93
CA VAL A 71 -1.88 -15.26 22.02
C VAL A 71 -0.78 -15.97 22.81
N GLY A 72 -0.95 -17.27 23.11
CA GLY A 72 0.05 -18.06 23.81
C GLY A 72 1.37 -18.15 23.06
N ALA A 73 1.30 -18.44 21.75
CA ALA A 73 2.47 -18.50 20.88
C ALA A 73 3.15 -17.12 20.72
N LEU A 74 2.36 -16.05 20.60
CA LEU A 74 2.90 -14.69 20.57
C LEU A 74 3.64 -14.35 21.88
N LYS A 75 3.09 -14.69 23.03
CA LYS A 75 3.77 -14.50 24.33
C LYS A 75 5.09 -15.26 24.43
N ALA A 76 5.15 -16.48 23.89
CA ALA A 76 6.39 -17.25 23.82
C ALA A 76 7.42 -16.52 22.93
N LYS A 77 7.01 -16.07 21.75
CA LYS A 77 7.88 -15.31 20.83
C LYS A 77 8.36 -13.99 21.44
N ILE A 78 7.51 -13.27 22.18
CA ILE A 78 7.91 -12.03 22.89
C ILE A 78 8.98 -12.34 23.96
N ARG A 79 8.87 -13.43 24.72
CA ARG A 79 9.88 -13.80 25.72
C ARG A 79 11.23 -14.20 25.09
N GLU A 80 11.19 -14.85 23.94
CA GLU A 80 12.37 -15.24 23.15
C GLU A 80 13.05 -14.00 22.54
N PHE A 81 12.30 -13.24 21.72
CA PHE A 81 12.83 -12.11 20.96
C PHE A 81 13.04 -10.86 21.81
N LYS A 82 12.30 -10.69 22.92
CA LYS A 82 12.33 -9.50 23.83
C LYS A 82 12.17 -8.19 23.07
N PRO A 83 11.10 -7.99 22.29
CA PRO A 83 10.85 -6.74 21.59
C PRO A 83 10.49 -5.62 22.57
N ASP A 84 10.83 -4.38 22.22
CA ASP A 84 10.37 -3.17 22.91
C ASP A 84 8.94 -2.81 22.52
N ILE A 85 8.56 -3.09 21.26
CA ILE A 85 7.27 -2.80 20.65
C ILE A 85 6.74 -4.03 19.91
N VAL A 86 5.43 -4.28 20.00
CA VAL A 86 4.68 -5.13 19.08
C VAL A 86 3.91 -4.22 18.11
N HIS A 87 4.14 -4.38 16.80
CA HIS A 87 3.40 -3.65 15.78
C HIS A 87 2.48 -4.62 15.01
N ALA A 88 1.17 -4.47 15.18
CA ALA A 88 0.17 -5.30 14.54
C ALA A 88 -0.36 -4.68 13.25
N HIS A 89 -0.34 -5.44 12.16
CA HIS A 89 -0.96 -5.07 10.91
C HIS A 89 -2.33 -5.75 10.76
N PHE A 90 -3.34 -4.97 10.41
CA PHE A 90 -4.75 -5.34 10.35
C PHE A 90 -5.41 -5.56 11.73
N GLY A 91 -6.64 -5.11 11.83
CA GLY A 91 -7.37 -5.10 13.10
C GLY A 91 -7.60 -6.49 13.74
N LEU A 92 -7.69 -7.56 12.94
CA LEU A 92 -7.79 -8.90 13.51
C LEU A 92 -6.48 -9.38 14.14
N SER A 93 -5.32 -9.02 13.58
CA SER A 93 -4.01 -9.30 14.19
C SER A 93 -3.80 -8.49 15.47
N ALA A 94 -4.41 -7.29 15.54
CA ALA A 94 -4.43 -6.49 16.76
C ALA A 94 -5.08 -7.21 17.95
N ILE A 95 -6.07 -8.09 17.73
CA ILE A 95 -6.67 -8.89 18.81
C ILE A 95 -5.59 -9.74 19.50
N THR A 96 -4.78 -10.46 18.71
CA THR A 96 -3.69 -11.27 19.25
C THR A 96 -2.64 -10.41 19.95
N ALA A 97 -2.28 -9.28 19.32
CA ALA A 97 -1.27 -8.36 19.84
C ALA A 97 -1.74 -7.69 21.15
N GLU A 98 -2.98 -7.23 21.24
CA GLU A 98 -3.49 -6.54 22.43
C GLU A 98 -3.71 -7.47 23.64
N LEU A 99 -4.00 -8.76 23.40
CA LEU A 99 -4.23 -9.73 24.48
C LEU A 99 -2.94 -10.27 25.10
N GLN A 100 -1.76 -9.96 24.56
CA GLN A 100 -0.49 -10.43 25.14
C GLN A 100 -0.13 -9.70 26.45
N ASN A 101 -0.44 -8.40 26.60
CA ASN A 101 -0.23 -7.59 27.80
C ASN A 101 1.22 -7.58 28.39
N LEU A 102 2.25 -7.84 27.59
CA LEU A 102 3.66 -7.88 28.03
C LEU A 102 4.42 -6.63 27.59
N VAL A 103 4.18 -6.17 26.38
CA VAL A 103 4.85 -5.02 25.75
C VAL A 103 3.84 -4.10 25.07
N PRO A 104 4.14 -2.80 24.88
CA PRO A 104 3.24 -1.88 24.21
C PRO A 104 2.95 -2.27 22.77
N VAL A 105 1.73 -1.95 22.31
CA VAL A 105 1.25 -2.29 20.97
C VAL A 105 0.98 -1.03 20.16
N VAL A 106 1.44 -1.05 18.90
CA VAL A 106 1.01 -0.17 17.83
C VAL A 106 0.18 -0.98 16.83
N THR A 107 -0.90 -0.42 16.31
CA THR A 107 -1.75 -1.13 15.33
C THR A 107 -1.92 -0.30 14.08
N THR A 108 -1.68 -0.89 12.91
CA THR A 108 -1.96 -0.26 11.61
C THR A 108 -3.19 -0.86 10.93
N PHE A 109 -4.16 0.00 10.59
CA PHE A 109 -5.34 -0.35 9.80
C PHE A 109 -5.13 -0.08 8.31
N HIS A 110 -5.48 -1.08 7.46
CA HIS A 110 -5.21 -1.09 6.02
C HIS A 110 -6.45 -1.07 5.10
N ASN A 111 -7.65 -0.89 5.60
CA ASN A 111 -8.98 -0.93 4.94
C ASN A 111 -9.72 -2.27 5.02
N GLY A 112 -9.05 -3.42 5.13
CA GLY A 112 -9.74 -4.71 5.26
C GLY A 112 -10.74 -4.76 6.42
N GLU A 113 -10.48 -3.99 7.45
CA GLU A 113 -11.27 -3.85 8.67
C GLU A 113 -12.63 -3.18 8.42
N THR A 114 -12.67 -2.20 7.51
CA THR A 114 -13.89 -1.40 7.26
C THR A 114 -14.87 -2.05 6.28
N LEU A 115 -14.44 -3.09 5.56
CA LEU A 115 -15.23 -3.78 4.55
C LEU A 115 -16.29 -4.72 5.13
N ASN A 116 -16.13 -5.13 6.39
CA ASN A 116 -17.04 -6.03 7.09
C ASN A 116 -17.36 -5.46 8.48
N TRP A 117 -18.63 -5.27 8.77
CA TRP A 117 -19.05 -4.59 9.99
C TRP A 117 -18.60 -5.30 11.28
N HIS A 118 -18.63 -6.64 11.33
CA HIS A 118 -18.19 -7.38 12.53
C HIS A 118 -16.68 -7.20 12.76
N VAL A 119 -15.89 -7.25 11.67
CA VAL A 119 -14.45 -7.04 11.73
C VAL A 119 -14.15 -5.61 12.16
N ASN A 120 -14.88 -4.62 11.61
CA ASN A 120 -14.73 -3.22 11.99
C ASN A 120 -15.05 -2.99 13.47
N LEU A 121 -16.19 -3.50 13.93
CA LEU A 121 -16.61 -3.37 15.33
C LEU A 121 -15.54 -3.94 16.27
N LEU A 122 -15.12 -5.19 16.04
CA LEU A 122 -14.17 -5.86 16.93
C LEU A 122 -12.77 -5.23 16.84
N SER A 123 -12.29 -4.95 15.64
CA SER A 123 -10.96 -4.35 15.43
C SER A 123 -10.86 -2.96 16.04
N SER A 124 -11.88 -2.10 15.82
CA SER A 124 -11.89 -0.76 16.35
C SER A 124 -12.05 -0.74 17.89
N LEU A 125 -12.81 -1.67 18.47
CA LEU A 125 -12.89 -1.83 19.91
C LEU A 125 -11.52 -2.25 20.51
N MET A 126 -10.87 -3.23 19.91
CA MET A 126 -9.56 -3.69 20.38
C MET A 126 -8.48 -2.63 20.23
N SER A 127 -8.56 -1.79 19.19
CA SER A 127 -7.60 -0.70 18.99
C SER A 127 -7.63 0.39 20.07
N LEU A 128 -8.69 0.46 20.88
CA LEU A 128 -8.73 1.38 22.05
C LEU A 128 -7.69 1.02 23.12
N ARG A 129 -7.15 -0.20 23.09
CA ARG A 129 -6.10 -0.67 24.02
C ARG A 129 -4.69 -0.34 23.49
N ALA A 130 -4.54 -0.16 22.18
CA ALA A 130 -3.26 0.17 21.54
C ALA A 130 -2.70 1.48 22.10
N LYS A 131 -1.39 1.54 22.28
CA LYS A 131 -0.69 2.78 22.65
C LYS A 131 -0.80 3.83 21.56
N HIS A 132 -0.81 3.38 20.30
CA HIS A 132 -1.01 4.24 19.14
C HIS A 132 -1.64 3.45 17.98
N VAL A 133 -2.51 4.11 17.21
CA VAL A 133 -3.14 3.52 16.02
C VAL A 133 -2.72 4.32 14.78
N ILE A 134 -2.22 3.61 13.78
CA ILE A 134 -1.92 4.16 12.47
C ILE A 134 -3.05 3.77 11.52
N TYR A 135 -3.66 4.75 10.87
CA TYR A 135 -4.59 4.53 9.77
C TYR A 135 -3.88 4.91 8.46
N VAL A 136 -3.92 4.03 7.46
CA VAL A 136 -3.24 4.34 6.19
C VAL A 136 -3.94 5.42 5.36
N ALA A 137 -5.17 5.80 5.73
CA ALA A 137 -5.89 6.95 5.17
C ALA A 137 -6.98 7.44 6.14
N GLN A 138 -7.35 8.71 6.05
CA GLN A 138 -8.30 9.36 6.96
C GLN A 138 -9.67 8.66 6.97
N HIS A 139 -10.20 8.28 5.80
CA HIS A 139 -11.52 7.64 5.70
C HIS A 139 -11.61 6.32 6.47
N ILE A 140 -10.50 5.58 6.67
CA ILE A 140 -10.48 4.33 7.44
C ILE A 140 -10.77 4.64 8.91
N ARG A 141 -10.18 5.72 9.44
CA ARG A 141 -10.50 6.20 10.78
C ARG A 141 -11.95 6.64 10.88
N ASP A 142 -12.44 7.38 9.88
CA ASP A 142 -13.82 7.92 9.88
C ASP A 142 -14.86 6.82 9.85
N LEU A 143 -14.58 5.70 9.14
CA LEU A 143 -15.43 4.52 9.07
C LEU A 143 -15.32 3.60 10.29
N SER A 144 -14.30 3.75 11.15
CA SER A 144 -14.14 2.93 12.34
C SER A 144 -15.23 3.24 13.38
N TYR A 145 -15.86 2.20 13.95
CA TYR A 145 -16.90 2.38 14.98
C TYR A 145 -16.35 3.05 16.23
N PHE A 146 -15.21 2.60 16.70
CA PHE A 146 -14.48 3.22 17.81
C PHE A 146 -13.22 3.88 17.29
N LYS A 147 -12.96 5.11 17.74
CA LYS A 147 -11.84 5.92 17.27
C LYS A 147 -10.78 6.05 18.35
N ALA A 148 -9.58 5.55 18.07
CA ALA A 148 -8.46 5.72 18.98
C ALA A 148 -8.16 7.20 19.22
N LYS A 149 -7.78 7.54 20.46
CA LYS A 149 -7.39 8.90 20.85
C LYS A 149 -5.99 9.24 20.32
N ASN A 150 -5.05 8.31 20.51
CA ASN A 150 -3.68 8.43 20.01
C ASN A 150 -3.62 7.79 18.63
N TYR A 151 -3.48 8.58 17.59
CA TYR A 151 -3.46 8.08 16.23
C TYR A 151 -2.63 8.95 15.29
N SER A 152 -2.26 8.37 14.16
CA SER A 152 -1.66 9.06 13.02
C SER A 152 -2.25 8.56 11.71
N ILE A 153 -2.22 9.39 10.68
CA ILE A 153 -2.53 8.99 9.31
C ILE A 153 -1.21 8.85 8.59
N ILE A 154 -0.82 7.60 8.31
CA ILE A 154 0.45 7.29 7.64
C ILE A 154 0.18 6.23 6.57
N PRO A 155 0.13 6.59 5.28
CA PRO A 155 0.03 5.64 4.18
C PRO A 155 1.23 4.68 4.15
N CYS A 156 1.05 3.49 3.58
CA CYS A 156 2.18 2.60 3.32
C CYS A 156 3.17 3.26 2.35
N GLY A 157 4.46 3.04 2.60
CA GLY A 157 5.54 3.58 1.79
C GLY A 157 5.67 2.90 0.43
N VAL A 158 6.48 3.48 -0.43
CA VAL A 158 6.86 2.94 -1.74
C VAL A 158 8.33 2.54 -1.71
N PRO A 159 8.70 1.30 -2.11
CA PRO A 159 10.09 0.85 -2.17
C PRO A 159 10.78 1.45 -3.41
N MET A 160 11.22 2.70 -3.32
CA MET A 160 11.73 3.49 -4.44
C MET A 160 12.93 2.85 -5.15
N GLU A 161 13.73 2.07 -4.43
CA GLU A 161 14.86 1.31 -4.96
C GLU A 161 14.43 0.18 -5.91
N GLN A 162 13.20 -0.32 -5.77
CA GLN A 162 12.61 -1.33 -6.65
C GLN A 162 11.84 -0.70 -7.83
N MET A 163 11.50 0.59 -7.73
CA MET A 163 10.76 1.32 -8.76
C MET A 163 11.70 1.84 -9.84
N ILE A 164 12.30 0.92 -10.59
CA ILE A 164 13.26 1.24 -11.66
C ILE A 164 12.55 1.88 -12.83
N ILE A 165 12.95 3.11 -13.19
CA ILE A 165 12.44 3.79 -14.38
C ILE A 165 13.16 3.24 -15.62
N THR A 166 12.38 2.72 -16.55
CA THR A 166 12.85 2.21 -17.84
C THR A 166 12.15 2.98 -18.96
N PRO A 167 12.86 3.42 -20.01
CA PRO A 167 12.21 4.04 -21.16
C PRO A 167 11.12 3.13 -21.74
N LYS A 168 9.98 3.71 -22.09
CA LYS A 168 8.75 3.00 -22.51
C LYS A 168 9.02 2.03 -23.67
N GLU A 169 9.74 2.47 -24.68
CA GLU A 169 10.08 1.68 -25.86
C GLU A 169 10.95 0.47 -25.49
N LYS A 170 11.90 0.67 -24.56
CA LYS A 170 12.75 -0.41 -24.06
C LYS A 170 11.92 -1.43 -23.26
N ALA A 171 11.02 -0.96 -22.40
CA ALA A 171 10.14 -1.82 -21.62
C ALA A 171 9.18 -2.61 -22.52
N ARG A 172 8.58 -1.98 -23.55
CA ARG A 172 7.74 -2.64 -24.55
C ARG A 172 8.50 -3.72 -25.33
N LYS A 173 9.72 -3.42 -25.77
CA LYS A 173 10.58 -4.40 -26.46
C LYS A 173 10.84 -5.64 -25.59
N GLN A 174 11.11 -5.45 -24.29
CA GLN A 174 11.32 -6.56 -23.35
C GLN A 174 10.07 -7.43 -23.16
N LEU A 175 8.88 -6.81 -23.22
CA LEU A 175 7.60 -7.49 -23.06
C LEU A 175 7.04 -8.07 -24.38
N GLY A 176 7.66 -7.78 -25.53
CA GLY A 176 7.12 -8.12 -26.85
C GLY A 176 5.83 -7.36 -27.19
N TRP A 177 5.63 -6.18 -26.59
CA TRP A 177 4.45 -5.35 -26.85
C TRP A 177 4.58 -4.57 -28.15
N ASP A 178 3.47 -4.53 -28.88
CA ASP A 178 3.35 -3.80 -30.15
C ASP A 178 3.48 -2.28 -29.93
N ALA A 179 4.29 -1.61 -30.77
CA ALA A 179 4.50 -0.17 -30.66
C ALA A 179 3.23 0.64 -31.03
N ASP A 180 2.42 0.12 -31.95
CA ASP A 180 1.25 0.82 -32.50
C ASP A 180 -0.01 0.68 -31.62
N LYS A 181 0.02 -0.22 -30.61
CA LYS A 181 -1.08 -0.40 -29.68
C LYS A 181 -0.95 0.49 -28.45
N LYS A 182 -2.12 0.87 -27.90
CA LYS A 182 -2.23 1.48 -26.59
C LYS A 182 -2.43 0.40 -25.52
N TYR A 183 -1.69 0.51 -24.43
CA TYR A 183 -1.75 -0.45 -23.33
C TYR A 183 -2.23 0.21 -22.04
N ILE A 184 -3.33 -0.28 -21.51
CA ILE A 184 -3.85 0.12 -20.21
C ILE A 184 -3.52 -0.98 -19.21
N LEU A 185 -2.68 -0.68 -18.23
CA LEU A 185 -2.38 -1.60 -17.14
C LEU A 185 -3.43 -1.44 -16.05
N PHE A 186 -4.18 -2.51 -15.79
CA PHE A 186 -5.23 -2.52 -14.77
C PHE A 186 -4.65 -2.90 -13.40
N GLY A 187 -4.91 -2.09 -12.37
CA GLY A 187 -4.33 -2.21 -11.03
C GLY A 187 -4.89 -3.36 -10.18
N GLY A 188 -5.07 -4.54 -10.76
CA GLY A 188 -5.57 -5.73 -10.07
C GLY A 188 -5.84 -6.89 -10.99
N ALA A 189 -6.56 -7.90 -10.47
CA ALA A 189 -7.08 -9.01 -11.26
C ALA A 189 -8.44 -8.64 -11.86
N PHE A 190 -8.72 -9.04 -13.08
CA PHE A 190 -9.97 -8.72 -13.80
C PHE A 190 -11.22 -9.25 -13.09
N GLU A 191 -11.14 -10.41 -12.45
CA GLU A 191 -12.23 -11.00 -11.69
C GLU A 191 -12.51 -10.32 -10.33
N ASN A 192 -11.62 -9.43 -9.88
CA ASN A 192 -11.82 -8.74 -8.60
C ASN A 192 -12.87 -7.63 -8.74
N LYS A 193 -14.12 -7.93 -8.39
CA LYS A 193 -15.25 -7.00 -8.49
C LYS A 193 -15.01 -5.67 -7.80
N ARG A 194 -14.26 -5.64 -6.69
CA ARG A 194 -13.92 -4.39 -5.98
C ARG A 194 -13.07 -3.46 -6.82
N LYS A 195 -12.26 -4.01 -7.73
CA LYS A 195 -11.39 -3.25 -8.65
C LYS A 195 -12.13 -2.71 -9.88
N ASN A 196 -13.35 -3.21 -10.17
CA ASN A 196 -14.28 -2.69 -11.18
C ASN A 196 -13.72 -2.68 -12.62
N PHE A 197 -13.13 -3.79 -13.04
CA PHE A 197 -12.66 -3.92 -14.42
C PHE A 197 -13.79 -3.78 -15.45
N GLU A 198 -15.02 -4.13 -15.08
CA GLU A 198 -16.18 -4.04 -15.97
C GLU A 198 -16.42 -2.63 -16.51
N LEU A 199 -16.27 -1.60 -15.67
CA LEU A 199 -16.39 -0.20 -16.10
C LEU A 199 -15.31 0.17 -17.12
N LEU A 200 -14.05 -0.19 -16.83
CA LEU A 200 -12.95 0.05 -17.75
C LEU A 200 -13.17 -0.64 -19.10
N LYS A 201 -13.56 -1.92 -19.06
CA LYS A 201 -13.82 -2.72 -20.27
C LYS A 201 -14.91 -2.09 -21.13
N LYS A 202 -16.07 -1.75 -20.53
CA LYS A 202 -17.17 -1.08 -21.25
C LYS A 202 -16.74 0.24 -21.90
N ALA A 203 -15.92 1.03 -21.21
CA ALA A 203 -15.41 2.30 -21.73
C ALA A 203 -14.44 2.09 -22.90
N VAL A 204 -13.54 1.10 -22.80
CA VAL A 204 -12.63 0.72 -23.88
C VAL A 204 -13.41 0.21 -25.10
N ASP A 205 -14.37 -0.71 -24.90
CA ASP A 205 -15.22 -1.24 -25.98
C ASP A 205 -15.93 -0.07 -26.71
N LYS A 206 -16.50 0.89 -25.97
CA LYS A 206 -17.19 2.05 -26.55
C LYS A 206 -16.23 2.95 -27.34
N LEU A 207 -14.99 3.15 -26.85
CA LEU A 207 -13.98 3.92 -27.59
C LEU A 207 -13.58 3.24 -28.91
N GLN A 208 -13.34 1.94 -28.89
CA GLN A 208 -12.94 1.18 -30.08
C GLN A 208 -14.07 1.10 -31.13
N MET A 209 -15.34 1.07 -30.71
CA MET A 209 -16.50 1.16 -31.62
C MET A 209 -16.57 2.51 -32.36
N THR A 210 -16.08 3.59 -31.74
CA THR A 210 -16.09 4.93 -32.34
C THR A 210 -14.83 5.26 -33.13
N ASN A 211 -13.77 4.46 -33.02
CA ASN A 211 -12.51 4.66 -33.71
C ASN A 211 -11.82 3.30 -34.02
N ASP A 212 -12.10 2.76 -35.19
CA ASP A 212 -11.61 1.46 -35.65
C ASP A 212 -10.07 1.35 -35.73
N LYS A 213 -9.39 2.48 -35.81
CA LYS A 213 -7.90 2.53 -35.83
C LYS A 213 -7.28 2.46 -34.44
N LEU A 214 -8.07 2.72 -33.39
CA LEU A 214 -7.56 2.71 -32.01
C LEU A 214 -7.53 1.30 -31.44
N GLN A 215 -6.37 0.68 -31.39
CA GLN A 215 -6.17 -0.62 -30.77
C GLN A 215 -5.76 -0.44 -29.31
N ILE A 216 -6.59 -0.89 -28.36
CA ILE A 216 -6.34 -0.82 -26.93
C ILE A 216 -6.27 -2.24 -26.36
N ALA A 217 -5.21 -2.55 -25.62
CA ALA A 217 -5.08 -3.78 -24.85
C ALA A 217 -5.10 -3.47 -23.34
N CYS A 218 -6.01 -4.11 -22.61
CA CYS A 218 -6.01 -4.07 -21.15
C CYS A 218 -5.19 -5.25 -20.61
N ILE A 219 -4.26 -4.98 -19.71
CA ILE A 219 -3.38 -5.97 -19.08
C ILE A 219 -3.65 -5.98 -17.58
N GLU A 220 -3.88 -7.14 -16.98
CA GLU A 220 -4.06 -7.30 -15.53
C GLU A 220 -2.73 -7.50 -14.79
N MET A 221 -2.74 -7.22 -13.49
CA MET A 221 -1.56 -7.40 -12.61
C MET A 221 -1.65 -8.66 -11.75
N LYS A 222 -2.40 -9.69 -12.20
CA LYS A 222 -2.55 -10.93 -11.45
C LYS A 222 -1.34 -11.84 -11.61
N GLY A 223 -0.83 -12.38 -10.49
CA GLY A 223 0.22 -13.39 -10.48
C GLY A 223 1.59 -12.91 -10.95
N LEU A 224 1.80 -11.61 -11.06
CA LEU A 224 3.06 -11.02 -11.48
C LEU A 224 3.99 -10.78 -10.29
N SER A 225 5.27 -10.99 -10.50
CA SER A 225 6.32 -10.52 -9.59
C SER A 225 6.39 -8.99 -9.56
N ARG A 226 7.02 -8.42 -8.54
CA ARG A 226 7.24 -6.97 -8.44
C ARG A 226 7.96 -6.42 -9.68
N ALA A 227 9.04 -7.07 -10.11
CA ALA A 227 9.81 -6.64 -11.28
C ALA A 227 8.96 -6.63 -12.56
N GLU A 228 8.11 -7.63 -12.73
CA GLU A 228 7.18 -7.69 -13.87
C GLU A 228 6.11 -6.60 -13.81
N CYS A 229 5.58 -6.29 -12.61
CA CYS A 229 4.66 -5.17 -12.42
C CYS A 229 5.32 -3.84 -12.81
N VAL A 230 6.52 -3.58 -12.29
CA VAL A 230 7.30 -2.37 -12.59
C VAL A 230 7.62 -2.25 -14.08
N LEU A 231 8.01 -3.35 -14.74
CA LEU A 231 8.29 -3.34 -16.17
C LEU A 231 7.02 -2.98 -16.98
N ARG A 232 5.86 -3.54 -16.62
CA ARG A 232 4.58 -3.22 -17.29
C ARG A 232 4.12 -1.79 -17.02
N MET A 233 4.32 -1.26 -15.81
CA MET A 233 4.05 0.15 -15.51
C MET A 233 4.90 1.10 -16.36
N ASN A 234 6.16 0.74 -16.63
CA ASN A 234 7.02 1.50 -17.53
C ASN A 234 6.56 1.41 -18.99
N ALA A 235 6.03 0.27 -19.42
CA ALA A 235 5.61 0.01 -20.81
C ALA A 235 4.22 0.58 -21.14
N ALA A 236 3.34 0.73 -20.13
CA ALA A 236 1.96 1.14 -20.31
C ALA A 236 1.82 2.61 -20.72
N ASP A 237 0.76 2.92 -21.47
CA ASP A 237 0.32 4.28 -21.75
C ASP A 237 -0.44 4.85 -20.55
N LEU A 238 -1.17 3.99 -19.82
CA LEU A 238 -1.99 4.37 -18.70
C LEU A 238 -2.03 3.25 -17.66
N PHE A 239 -1.92 3.61 -16.39
CA PHE A 239 -2.30 2.76 -15.27
C PHE A 239 -3.73 3.13 -14.84
N ALA A 240 -4.65 2.17 -14.80
CA ALA A 240 -6.05 2.40 -14.47
C ALA A 240 -6.45 1.68 -13.19
N LEU A 241 -7.06 2.42 -12.24
CA LEU A 241 -7.56 1.91 -10.96
C LEU A 241 -8.99 2.41 -10.70
N PRO A 242 -10.03 1.95 -11.43
CA PRO A 242 -11.42 2.35 -11.26
C PRO A 242 -12.09 1.67 -10.06
N SER A 243 -11.34 1.47 -8.97
CA SER A 243 -11.78 0.72 -7.79
C SER A 243 -12.94 1.39 -7.06
N HIS A 244 -13.77 0.58 -6.46
CA HIS A 244 -14.87 1.02 -5.60
C HIS A 244 -14.40 1.41 -4.20
N SER A 245 -13.34 0.81 -3.71
CA SER A 245 -12.79 1.06 -2.36
C SER A 245 -11.32 0.66 -2.30
N GLU A 246 -10.50 1.51 -1.69
CA GLU A 246 -9.10 1.27 -1.37
C GLU A 246 -8.79 1.80 0.03
N GLY A 247 -7.66 1.39 0.61
CA GLY A 247 -7.11 1.99 1.82
C GLY A 247 -6.30 3.25 1.49
N SER A 248 -5.10 3.01 1.00
CA SER A 248 -4.22 3.94 0.29
C SER A 248 -3.59 3.09 -0.81
N PRO A 249 -3.97 3.29 -2.09
CA PRO A 249 -3.76 2.30 -3.13
C PRO A 249 -2.28 2.15 -3.49
N GLN A 250 -1.65 1.07 -3.01
CA GLN A 250 -0.21 0.81 -3.15
C GLN A 250 0.21 0.75 -4.62
N ALA A 251 -0.52 -0.01 -5.46
CA ALA A 251 -0.20 -0.13 -6.88
C ALA A 251 -0.28 1.21 -7.64
N LEU A 252 -1.14 2.14 -7.21
CA LEU A 252 -1.21 3.48 -7.78
C LEU A 252 0.05 4.30 -7.45
N LYS A 253 0.49 4.26 -6.20
CA LYS A 253 1.72 4.93 -5.76
C LYS A 253 2.95 4.35 -6.47
N GLU A 254 2.99 3.04 -6.69
CA GLU A 254 4.05 2.38 -7.45
C GLU A 254 4.06 2.79 -8.92
N ALA A 255 2.89 2.91 -9.56
CA ALA A 255 2.78 3.43 -10.93
C ALA A 255 3.24 4.89 -11.01
N MET A 256 2.86 5.74 -10.04
CA MET A 256 3.37 7.11 -9.94
C MET A 256 4.90 7.14 -9.76
N ALA A 257 5.46 6.23 -8.95
CA ALA A 257 6.90 6.17 -8.69
C ALA A 257 7.75 5.83 -9.92
N VAL A 258 7.16 5.23 -10.95
CA VAL A 258 7.80 5.04 -12.26
C VAL A 258 7.31 6.06 -13.30
N ASN A 259 6.66 7.13 -12.85
CA ASN A 259 6.14 8.21 -13.68
C ASN A 259 5.09 7.74 -14.71
N CYS A 260 4.35 6.67 -14.44
CA CYS A 260 3.27 6.20 -15.31
C CYS A 260 2.08 7.17 -15.25
N PRO A 261 1.48 7.56 -16.38
CA PRO A 261 0.20 8.25 -16.36
C PRO A 261 -0.87 7.40 -15.66
N CYS A 262 -1.72 8.00 -14.81
CA CYS A 262 -2.65 7.25 -13.98
C CYS A 262 -4.07 7.80 -14.06
N LEU A 263 -5.05 6.88 -14.11
CA LEU A 263 -6.46 7.19 -13.94
C LEU A 263 -7.00 6.38 -12.77
N ALA A 264 -7.61 7.03 -11.80
CA ALA A 264 -8.18 6.35 -10.64
C ALA A 264 -9.51 6.99 -10.21
N THR A 265 -10.35 6.18 -9.55
CA THR A 265 -11.58 6.68 -8.92
C THR A 265 -11.24 7.62 -7.77
N ASP A 266 -12.09 8.63 -7.54
CA ASP A 266 -12.02 9.55 -6.40
C ASP A 266 -12.36 8.84 -5.08
N ILE A 267 -11.42 8.09 -4.56
CA ILE A 267 -11.51 7.30 -3.33
C ILE A 267 -10.22 7.42 -2.52
N ALA A 268 -10.31 7.09 -1.26
CA ALA A 268 -9.16 7.09 -0.35
C ALA A 268 -8.41 8.43 -0.39
N ASP A 269 -7.10 8.37 -0.61
CA ASP A 269 -6.17 9.49 -0.71
C ASP A 269 -5.78 9.85 -2.17
N VAL A 270 -6.53 9.37 -3.17
CA VAL A 270 -6.19 9.57 -4.60
C VAL A 270 -6.03 11.04 -4.97
N ARG A 271 -6.92 11.93 -4.49
CA ARG A 271 -6.79 13.39 -4.74
C ARG A 271 -5.50 13.97 -4.18
N GLU A 272 -5.12 13.54 -2.98
CA GLU A 272 -3.90 13.98 -2.32
C GLU A 272 -2.66 13.46 -3.06
N LEU A 273 -2.70 12.18 -3.49
CA LEU A 273 -1.62 11.57 -4.27
C LEU A 273 -1.40 12.30 -5.59
N PHE A 274 -2.44 12.53 -6.36
CA PHE A 274 -2.32 13.17 -7.67
C PHE A 274 -2.00 14.67 -7.58
N GLY A 275 -2.61 15.37 -6.63
CA GLY A 275 -2.50 16.82 -6.57
C GLY A 275 -2.97 17.46 -7.89
N ASN A 276 -2.14 18.35 -8.44
CA ASN A 276 -2.38 19.01 -9.73
C ASN A 276 -1.38 18.56 -10.82
N GLU A 277 -0.73 17.39 -10.64
CA GLU A 277 0.26 16.92 -11.62
C GLU A 277 -0.42 16.51 -12.93
N PRO A 278 0.07 17.00 -14.09
CA PRO A 278 -0.43 16.57 -15.39
C PRO A 278 -0.21 15.08 -15.64
N GLY A 279 -1.13 14.46 -16.38
CA GLY A 279 -1.06 13.02 -16.70
C GLY A 279 -1.67 12.13 -15.61
N HIS A 280 -2.46 12.73 -14.72
CA HIS A 280 -3.29 12.02 -13.76
C HIS A 280 -4.75 12.46 -13.87
N TRP A 281 -5.66 11.49 -13.92
CA TRP A 281 -7.10 11.71 -14.09
C TRP A 281 -7.89 11.10 -12.96
N ILE A 282 -8.87 11.83 -12.46
CA ILE A 282 -9.75 11.38 -11.36
C ILE A 282 -11.15 11.13 -11.92
N LEU A 283 -11.54 9.87 -11.87
CA LEU A 283 -12.90 9.47 -12.17
C LEU A 283 -13.78 9.72 -10.95
N ARG A 284 -14.95 10.35 -11.16
CA ARG A 284 -15.95 10.50 -10.14
C ARG A 284 -16.27 9.14 -9.45
N ASN A 285 -16.36 9.16 -8.13
CA ASN A 285 -16.76 7.97 -7.38
C ASN A 285 -18.21 7.60 -7.73
N PRO A 286 -18.47 6.48 -8.42
CA PRO A 286 -19.82 6.02 -8.62
C PRO A 286 -20.45 5.79 -7.23
N ARG A 287 -21.65 6.31 -6.99
CA ARG A 287 -22.32 6.28 -5.69
C ARG A 287 -22.31 4.86 -5.11
N LYS A 288 -21.87 4.71 -3.88
CA LYS A 288 -22.03 3.51 -3.08
C LYS A 288 -23.53 3.29 -2.84
N THR A 289 -24.16 2.48 -3.68
CA THR A 289 -25.36 1.75 -3.26
C THR A 289 -24.86 0.47 -2.61
N HIS A 290 -25.31 0.15 -1.41
CA HIS A 290 -24.76 -0.91 -0.57
C HIS A 290 -24.76 -2.32 -1.16
N GLU A 291 -25.33 -2.55 -2.34
CA GLU A 291 -25.51 -3.90 -2.90
C GLU A 291 -25.28 -4.06 -4.41
N ARG A 292 -25.23 -3.01 -5.21
CA ARG A 292 -25.02 -3.15 -6.66
C ARG A 292 -24.21 -1.98 -7.21
N TRP A 293 -23.01 -2.29 -7.60
CA TRP A 293 -22.15 -1.41 -8.38
C TRP A 293 -22.49 -1.60 -9.87
N GLU A 294 -23.60 -1.06 -10.27
CA GLU A 294 -23.84 -0.83 -11.69
C GLU A 294 -23.13 0.45 -12.08
N ALA A 295 -22.31 0.35 -13.15
CA ALA A 295 -21.77 1.53 -13.79
C ALA A 295 -22.95 2.37 -14.26
N ASP A 296 -23.31 3.44 -13.53
CA ASP A 296 -24.31 4.35 -14.03
C ASP A 296 -23.83 4.93 -15.37
N GLY A 297 -24.74 5.26 -16.28
CA GLY A 297 -24.37 5.78 -17.61
C GLY A 297 -23.44 6.97 -17.54
N LYS A 298 -23.55 7.81 -16.49
CA LYS A 298 -22.69 8.99 -16.26
C LYS A 298 -21.24 8.62 -15.94
N SER A 299 -21.01 7.59 -15.12
CA SER A 299 -19.64 7.13 -14.82
C SER A 299 -18.98 6.49 -16.04
N LEU A 300 -19.76 5.81 -16.88
CA LEU A 300 -19.26 5.25 -18.13
C LEU A 300 -18.87 6.36 -19.13
N ASP A 301 -19.72 7.35 -19.32
CA ASP A 301 -19.43 8.47 -20.23
C ASP A 301 -18.22 9.27 -19.76
N GLU A 302 -18.13 9.56 -18.47
CA GLU A 302 -16.96 10.23 -17.87
C GLU A 302 -15.67 9.41 -18.06
N MET A 303 -15.74 8.09 -17.83
CA MET A 303 -14.59 7.19 -18.04
C MET A 303 -14.14 7.20 -19.51
N VAL A 304 -15.08 7.24 -20.46
CA VAL A 304 -14.76 7.33 -21.90
C VAL A 304 -14.04 8.62 -22.22
N GLU A 305 -14.50 9.78 -21.71
CA GLU A 305 -13.85 11.06 -21.96
C GLU A 305 -12.45 11.12 -21.31
N LEU A 306 -12.32 10.67 -20.06
CA LEU A 306 -11.02 10.62 -19.40
C LEU A 306 -10.03 9.69 -20.11
N LEU A 307 -10.50 8.54 -20.65
CA LEU A 307 -9.65 7.65 -21.45
C LEU A 307 -9.20 8.28 -22.76
N LYS A 308 -10.06 9.06 -23.44
CA LYS A 308 -9.67 9.82 -24.65
C LYS A 308 -8.51 10.77 -24.34
N GLU A 309 -8.64 11.55 -23.28
CA GLU A 309 -7.58 12.47 -22.84
C GLU A 309 -6.31 11.72 -22.45
N ALA A 310 -6.44 10.67 -21.64
CA ALA A 310 -5.32 9.91 -21.11
C ALA A 310 -4.51 9.19 -22.21
N LEU A 311 -5.18 8.64 -23.22
CA LEU A 311 -4.53 7.91 -24.32
C LEU A 311 -3.90 8.83 -25.38
N THR A 312 -4.24 10.13 -25.37
CA THR A 312 -3.59 11.16 -26.18
C THR A 312 -2.45 11.87 -25.44
N PHE A 313 -2.33 11.65 -24.12
CA PHE A 313 -1.25 12.25 -23.34
C PHE A 313 0.11 11.72 -23.79
N GLU A 314 1.03 12.62 -24.09
CA GLU A 314 2.37 12.30 -24.54
C GLU A 314 3.39 12.43 -23.38
N GLY A 315 4.30 11.46 -23.29
CA GLY A 315 5.38 11.46 -22.31
C GLY A 315 5.06 10.72 -21.01
N ARG A 316 5.71 11.15 -19.95
CA ARG A 316 5.59 10.58 -18.60
C ARG A 316 5.31 11.69 -17.58
N THR A 317 4.77 11.30 -16.44
CA THR A 317 4.44 12.24 -15.36
C THR A 317 5.63 12.57 -14.47
N LYS A 318 5.43 13.41 -13.47
CA LYS A 318 6.38 13.64 -12.36
C LYS A 318 5.94 12.93 -11.08
N GLY A 319 5.18 11.85 -11.20
CA GLY A 319 4.63 11.10 -10.08
C GLY A 319 5.67 10.66 -9.05
N ARG A 320 6.90 10.28 -9.49
CA ARG A 320 8.01 9.95 -8.59
C ARG A 320 8.34 11.10 -7.63
N LYS A 321 8.51 12.29 -8.19
CA LYS A 321 8.79 13.50 -7.40
C LYS A 321 7.64 13.78 -6.43
N ARG A 322 6.39 13.58 -6.88
CA ARG A 322 5.21 13.74 -6.02
C ARG A 322 5.21 12.78 -4.83
N ILE A 323 5.57 11.51 -5.03
CA ILE A 323 5.73 10.53 -3.93
C ILE A 323 6.78 10.99 -2.92
N GLU A 324 7.90 11.54 -3.37
CA GLU A 324 8.97 12.08 -2.52
C GLU A 324 8.51 13.33 -1.75
N GLU A 325 7.81 14.27 -2.40
CA GLU A 325 7.23 15.48 -1.78
C GLU A 325 6.20 15.14 -0.69
N LEU A 326 5.38 14.13 -0.92
CA LEU A 326 4.41 13.62 0.07
C LEU A 326 5.08 12.82 1.20
N GLN A 327 6.40 12.60 1.11
CA GLN A 327 7.16 11.80 2.07
C GLN A 327 6.61 10.37 2.21
N LEU A 328 6.38 9.72 1.08
CA LEU A 328 5.81 8.37 0.98
C LEU A 328 6.83 7.33 0.50
N THR A 329 8.14 7.59 0.54
CA THR A 329 9.13 6.53 0.36
C THR A 329 9.13 5.60 1.58
N ASN A 330 9.52 4.34 1.42
CA ASN A 330 9.60 3.39 2.54
C ASN A 330 10.46 3.94 3.70
N GLU A 331 11.58 4.58 3.39
CA GLU A 331 12.46 5.17 4.39
C GLU A 331 11.78 6.33 5.16
N GLN A 332 11.11 7.23 4.44
CA GLN A 332 10.41 8.36 5.07
C GLN A 332 9.27 7.89 5.96
N VAL A 333 8.52 6.87 5.51
CA VAL A 333 7.44 6.26 6.29
C VAL A 333 8.00 5.52 7.51
N ALA A 334 9.08 4.75 7.37
CA ALA A 334 9.75 4.09 8.47
C ALA A 334 10.19 5.09 9.56
N LYS A 335 10.80 6.21 9.17
CA LYS A 335 11.20 7.28 10.12
C LYS A 335 10.00 7.87 10.88
N LYS A 336 8.84 8.06 10.21
CA LYS A 336 7.60 8.50 10.87
C LYS A 336 7.12 7.49 11.91
N ILE A 337 7.18 6.20 11.58
CA ILE A 337 6.74 5.10 12.47
C ILE A 337 7.71 4.96 13.65
N ILE A 338 9.02 4.99 13.42
CA ILE A 338 10.03 4.93 14.49
C ILE A 338 9.83 6.07 15.48
N LYS A 339 9.53 7.28 15.02
CA LYS A 339 9.22 8.40 15.91
C LYS A 339 8.03 8.14 16.83
N ILE A 340 7.00 7.41 16.35
CA ILE A 340 5.88 6.97 17.18
C ILE A 340 6.36 5.97 18.24
N TYR A 341 7.23 5.02 17.87
CA TYR A 341 7.79 4.07 18.82
C TYR A 341 8.58 4.76 19.94
N GLU A 342 9.43 5.73 19.56
CA GLU A 342 10.18 6.53 20.52
C GLU A 342 9.26 7.28 21.50
N GLN A 343 8.18 7.89 21.03
CA GLN A 343 7.19 8.57 21.88
C GLN A 343 6.44 7.64 22.83
N ILE A 344 6.38 6.33 22.53
CA ILE A 344 5.73 5.34 23.40
C ILE A 344 6.71 4.83 24.48
N LEU A 345 7.99 4.76 24.15
CA LEU A 345 9.02 4.19 25.01
C LEU A 345 9.70 5.18 25.94
N TYR A 346 9.76 6.45 25.55
CA TYR A 346 10.42 7.55 26.26
C TYR A 346 9.46 8.73 26.53
#